data_1bc222faa765ddc460ac91408a80df51
#
_entry.id   1bc222faa765ddc460ac91408a80df51
#
_cell.length_a   1.000
_cell.length_b   1.000
_cell.length_c   1.000
_cell.angle_alpha   90.00
_cell.angle_beta   90.00
_cell.angle_gamma   90.00
#
_symmetry.space_group_name_H-M   'P 1'
#
loop_
_entity.id
_entity.type
_entity.pdbx_description
1 polymer ?
#
loop_
_entity_poly.entity_id
_entity_poly.type
_entity_poly.pdbx_seq_one_letter_code
_entity_poly.pdbx_strand_id
1 'polypeptide(L)'
;MAERLQKVMAQAGVASRRASEKMILDGQVKVNGKVVTQLGTKVTGNDAVEVNGKLIEQAETKEYFLFYKPRGVISAAKDNKGRKVVTDYFSDIPVRLYPVGRLDYDTSGLLIMTNDGKLANMLMHPRYKIEKTYVAKVKGIPTNDDLKHLRLGVKLDAKHKSAPAKAKILSSDKRSDTAIVSLTIHEGRYHQVKLMLEKVGHPVKKLKREKYGFLTLDGLTAGQFRPLSHNEIRNLEKLVEGKRF
;
A
#
# COMPACT_ATOMS: atom_id res chain seq x y z
N MET A 1 6.51 1.91 -26.56
CA MET A 1 7.56 1.57 -25.56
C MET A 1 7.40 0.10 -25.20
N ALA A 2 8.50 -0.69 -25.13
CA ALA A 2 8.41 -2.12 -24.85
C ALA A 2 8.25 -2.40 -23.35
N GLU A 3 7.28 -3.23 -22.98
CA GLU A 3 6.99 -3.63 -21.60
C GLU A 3 7.13 -5.15 -21.42
N ARG A 4 7.41 -5.61 -20.19
CA ARG A 4 7.48 -7.05 -19.92
C ARG A 4 6.11 -7.71 -20.09
N LEU A 5 6.07 -8.86 -20.77
CA LEU A 5 4.85 -9.59 -21.10
C LEU A 5 3.95 -9.85 -19.87
N GLN A 6 4.51 -10.34 -18.76
CA GLN A 6 3.75 -10.54 -17.52
C GLN A 6 3.17 -9.24 -16.94
N LYS A 7 3.76 -8.07 -17.25
CA LYS A 7 3.21 -6.78 -16.83
C LYS A 7 2.00 -6.40 -17.68
N VAL A 8 2.08 -6.59 -18.99
CA VAL A 8 0.97 -6.35 -19.94
C VAL A 8 -0.21 -7.23 -19.60
N MET A 9 0.01 -8.52 -19.38
CA MET A 9 -1.04 -9.46 -18.95
C MET A 9 -1.71 -9.02 -17.63
N ALA A 10 -0.91 -8.55 -16.67
CA ALA A 10 -1.45 -8.08 -15.39
C ALA A 10 -2.23 -6.76 -15.52
N GLN A 11 -1.86 -5.87 -16.44
CA GLN A 11 -2.58 -4.63 -16.74
C GLN A 11 -3.88 -4.87 -17.50
N ALA A 12 -3.94 -5.94 -18.29
CA ALA A 12 -5.14 -6.41 -18.96
C ALA A 12 -6.05 -7.29 -18.06
N GLY A 13 -5.80 -7.33 -16.74
CA GLY A 13 -6.64 -8.05 -15.78
C GLY A 13 -6.52 -9.58 -15.81
N VAL A 14 -5.70 -10.17 -16.68
CA VAL A 14 -5.61 -11.63 -16.87
C VAL A 14 -5.23 -12.34 -15.57
N ALA A 15 -4.13 -11.91 -14.92
CA ALA A 15 -3.65 -12.53 -13.69
C ALA A 15 -2.66 -11.59 -12.93
N SER A 16 -2.18 -12.00 -11.75
CA SER A 16 -1.06 -11.30 -11.12
C SER A 16 0.22 -11.48 -11.96
N ARG A 17 1.19 -10.57 -11.85
CA ARG A 17 2.47 -10.69 -12.55
C ARG A 17 3.13 -12.05 -12.35
N ARG A 18 3.14 -12.57 -11.10
CA ARG A 18 3.69 -13.91 -10.79
C ARG A 18 2.85 -15.04 -11.38
N ALA A 19 1.53 -14.92 -11.37
CA ALA A 19 0.67 -15.92 -12.02
C ALA A 19 0.82 -15.86 -13.54
N SER A 20 0.97 -14.67 -14.11
CA SER A 20 1.27 -14.49 -15.55
C SER A 20 2.63 -15.09 -15.92
N GLU A 21 3.65 -14.96 -15.08
CA GLU A 21 4.95 -15.63 -15.27
C GLU A 21 4.78 -17.16 -15.31
N LYS A 22 3.96 -17.74 -14.42
CA LYS A 22 3.65 -19.16 -14.46
C LYS A 22 2.92 -19.55 -15.75
N MET A 23 1.92 -18.78 -16.17
CA MET A 23 1.21 -19.03 -17.44
C MET A 23 2.14 -18.99 -18.66
N ILE A 24 3.14 -18.10 -18.65
CA ILE A 24 4.17 -18.02 -19.71
C ILE A 24 5.00 -19.31 -19.71
N LEU A 25 5.52 -19.72 -18.54
CA LEU A 25 6.32 -20.95 -18.41
C LEU A 25 5.53 -22.20 -18.83
N ASP A 26 4.24 -22.24 -18.51
CA ASP A 26 3.32 -23.34 -18.86
C ASP A 26 2.91 -23.34 -20.36
N GLY A 27 3.44 -22.42 -21.19
CA GLY A 27 3.15 -22.34 -22.62
C GLY A 27 1.75 -21.87 -22.98
N GLN A 28 1.03 -21.25 -22.06
CA GLN A 28 -0.35 -20.79 -22.23
C GLN A 28 -0.46 -19.45 -22.96
N VAL A 29 0.68 -18.83 -23.30
CA VAL A 29 0.75 -17.47 -23.85
C VAL A 29 1.37 -17.48 -25.23
N LYS A 30 0.73 -16.80 -26.18
CA LYS A 30 1.28 -16.55 -27.52
C LYS A 30 1.50 -15.06 -27.72
N VAL A 31 2.54 -14.73 -28.46
CA VAL A 31 2.81 -13.37 -28.96
C VAL A 31 2.93 -13.46 -30.48
N ASN A 32 2.11 -12.73 -31.21
CA ASN A 32 2.04 -12.77 -32.68
C ASN A 32 1.91 -14.22 -33.21
N GLY A 33 1.03 -15.01 -32.59
CA GLY A 33 0.76 -16.40 -32.94
C GLY A 33 1.81 -17.44 -32.48
N LYS A 34 2.95 -17.02 -31.93
CA LYS A 34 4.02 -17.93 -31.48
C LYS A 34 3.97 -18.11 -29.95
N VAL A 35 4.05 -19.35 -29.50
CA VAL A 35 4.12 -19.67 -28.05
C VAL A 35 5.39 -19.08 -27.44
N VAL A 36 5.23 -18.40 -26.30
CA VAL A 36 6.33 -17.80 -25.55
C VAL A 36 6.39 -18.46 -24.16
N THR A 37 7.56 -19.04 -23.84
CA THR A 37 7.84 -19.67 -22.54
C THR A 37 8.96 -18.97 -21.77
N GLN A 38 9.66 -18.01 -22.41
CA GLN A 38 10.79 -17.31 -21.83
C GLN A 38 10.34 -16.16 -20.94
N LEU A 39 10.74 -16.17 -19.68
CA LEU A 39 10.52 -15.04 -18.76
C LEU A 39 11.36 -13.83 -19.19
N GLY A 40 10.81 -12.64 -18.94
CA GLY A 40 11.47 -11.38 -19.31
C GLY A 40 11.18 -10.92 -20.74
N THR A 41 10.50 -11.70 -21.55
CA THR A 41 10.01 -11.31 -22.88
C THR A 41 9.30 -9.95 -22.80
N LYS A 42 9.63 -9.08 -23.74
CA LYS A 42 9.04 -7.74 -23.87
C LYS A 42 8.13 -7.69 -25.07
N VAL A 43 7.01 -6.98 -24.94
CA VAL A 43 6.04 -6.71 -25.99
C VAL A 43 5.75 -5.23 -26.08
N THR A 44 5.29 -4.79 -27.23
CA THR A 44 4.86 -3.42 -27.53
C THR A 44 3.34 -3.37 -27.72
N GLY A 45 2.76 -2.20 -27.87
CA GLY A 45 1.31 -2.05 -28.15
C GLY A 45 0.88 -2.59 -29.52
N ASN A 46 1.83 -2.93 -30.40
CA ASN A 46 1.55 -3.49 -31.71
C ASN A 46 1.59 -5.03 -31.73
N ASP A 47 2.02 -5.65 -30.63
CA ASP A 47 2.09 -7.11 -30.54
C ASP A 47 0.74 -7.68 -30.10
N ALA A 48 0.25 -8.67 -30.83
CA ALA A 48 -0.92 -9.44 -30.46
C ALA A 48 -0.56 -10.46 -29.38
N VAL A 49 -1.12 -10.31 -28.19
CA VAL A 49 -0.90 -11.23 -27.06
C VAL A 49 -2.15 -12.05 -26.83
N GLU A 50 -2.01 -13.37 -26.86
CA GLU A 50 -3.09 -14.32 -26.60
C GLU A 50 -2.78 -15.12 -25.34
N VAL A 51 -3.81 -15.38 -24.53
CA VAL A 51 -3.73 -16.23 -23.33
C VAL A 51 -4.83 -17.28 -23.40
N ASN A 52 -4.45 -18.56 -23.37
CA ASN A 52 -5.37 -19.68 -23.54
C ASN A 52 -6.25 -19.55 -24.82
N GLY A 53 -5.66 -19.07 -25.91
CA GLY A 53 -6.32 -18.89 -27.19
C GLY A 53 -7.24 -17.66 -27.31
N LYS A 54 -7.29 -16.80 -26.27
CA LYS A 54 -8.04 -15.54 -26.30
C LYS A 54 -7.08 -14.36 -26.40
N LEU A 55 -7.32 -13.49 -27.37
CA LEU A 55 -6.59 -12.22 -27.47
C LEU A 55 -6.87 -11.38 -26.22
N ILE A 56 -5.82 -10.89 -25.57
CA ILE A 56 -6.00 -9.95 -24.48
C ILE A 56 -6.20 -8.55 -25.05
N GLU A 57 -7.30 -7.94 -24.65
CA GLU A 57 -7.64 -6.58 -25.04
C GLU A 57 -6.78 -5.55 -24.31
N GLN A 58 -7.04 -4.27 -24.59
CA GLN A 58 -6.32 -3.15 -23.95
C GLN A 58 -6.38 -3.21 -22.43
N ALA A 59 -5.44 -2.51 -21.79
CA ALA A 59 -5.39 -2.41 -20.33
C ALA A 59 -6.76 -1.98 -19.75
N GLU A 60 -7.17 -2.63 -18.66
CA GLU A 60 -8.40 -2.28 -17.94
C GLU A 60 -8.46 -0.79 -17.59
N THR A 61 -9.66 -0.23 -17.56
CA THR A 61 -9.90 1.11 -17.01
C THR A 61 -9.29 1.20 -15.60
N LYS A 62 -8.57 2.27 -15.35
CA LYS A 62 -7.91 2.45 -14.05
C LYS A 62 -8.91 2.89 -13.00
N GLU A 63 -8.93 2.16 -11.91
CA GLU A 63 -9.79 2.39 -10.76
C GLU A 63 -8.97 2.71 -9.51
N TYR A 64 -9.49 3.61 -8.68
CA TYR A 64 -8.82 4.08 -7.47
C TYR A 64 -9.83 4.24 -6.35
N PHE A 65 -9.57 3.59 -5.23
CA PHE A 65 -10.45 3.64 -4.05
C PHE A 65 -9.66 4.01 -2.81
N LEU A 66 -10.29 4.80 -1.96
CA LEU A 66 -9.87 5.01 -0.58
C LEU A 66 -10.65 4.02 0.28
N PHE A 67 -9.94 3.17 1.00
CA PHE A 67 -10.51 2.13 1.85
C PHE A 67 -10.13 2.36 3.31
N TYR A 68 -11.11 2.28 4.21
CA TYR A 68 -10.85 2.20 5.63
C TYR A 68 -10.69 0.73 6.03
N LYS A 69 -9.46 0.22 5.96
CA LYS A 69 -9.15 -1.16 6.34
C LYS A 69 -9.46 -1.38 7.83
N PRO A 70 -10.31 -2.34 8.20
CA PRO A 70 -10.51 -2.73 9.59
C PRO A 70 -9.31 -3.54 10.14
N ARG A 71 -9.27 -3.74 11.45
CA ARG A 71 -8.36 -4.71 12.09
C ARG A 71 -8.82 -6.13 11.74
N GLY A 72 -7.91 -7.10 11.83
CA GLY A 72 -8.22 -8.49 11.54
C GLY A 72 -8.33 -8.83 10.05
N VAL A 73 -7.81 -7.97 9.18
CA VAL A 73 -7.82 -8.14 7.71
C VAL A 73 -6.40 -7.99 7.17
N ILE A 74 -6.03 -8.86 6.24
CA ILE A 74 -4.69 -8.89 5.64
C ILE A 74 -4.64 -7.94 4.44
N SER A 75 -3.59 -7.11 4.36
CA SER A 75 -3.31 -6.24 3.21
C SER A 75 -2.67 -7.05 2.07
N ALA A 76 -3.43 -7.96 1.47
CA ALA A 76 -3.04 -8.78 0.33
C ALA A 76 -4.21 -8.96 -0.62
N ALA A 77 -3.91 -9.36 -1.87
CA ALA A 77 -4.95 -9.69 -2.84
C ALA A 77 -5.48 -11.12 -2.67
N LYS A 78 -4.75 -12.00 -1.99
CA LYS A 78 -5.15 -13.40 -1.68
C LYS A 78 -4.38 -13.89 -0.47
N ASP A 79 -5.00 -14.74 0.33
CA ASP A 79 -4.37 -15.44 1.45
C ASP A 79 -4.52 -16.95 1.29
N ASN A 80 -3.44 -17.69 1.51
CA ASN A 80 -3.43 -19.16 1.37
C ASN A 80 -4.02 -19.89 2.59
N LYS A 81 -4.27 -19.16 3.68
CA LYS A 81 -4.82 -19.70 4.95
C LYS A 81 -6.30 -19.39 5.14
N GLY A 82 -6.97 -18.86 4.11
CA GLY A 82 -8.41 -18.54 4.16
C GLY A 82 -8.78 -17.36 5.05
N ARG A 83 -7.81 -16.55 5.49
CA ARG A 83 -8.08 -15.35 6.30
C ARG A 83 -8.59 -14.23 5.40
N LYS A 84 -9.48 -13.39 5.95
CA LYS A 84 -10.05 -12.25 5.24
C LYS A 84 -8.96 -11.30 4.75
N VAL A 85 -9.02 -10.94 3.46
CA VAL A 85 -8.10 -10.02 2.78
C VAL A 85 -8.82 -8.74 2.38
N VAL A 86 -8.03 -7.69 2.07
CA VAL A 86 -8.60 -6.38 1.68
C VAL A 86 -9.41 -6.45 0.39
N THR A 87 -9.09 -7.34 -0.53
CA THR A 87 -9.83 -7.51 -1.79
C THR A 87 -11.22 -8.10 -1.62
N ASP A 88 -11.51 -8.80 -0.51
CA ASP A 88 -12.84 -9.34 -0.23
C ASP A 88 -13.92 -8.26 -0.04
N TYR A 89 -13.49 -7.02 0.22
CA TYR A 89 -14.41 -5.86 0.32
C TYR A 89 -14.76 -5.27 -1.05
N PHE A 90 -14.13 -5.73 -2.12
CA PHE A 90 -14.24 -5.22 -3.48
C PHE A 90 -14.73 -6.28 -4.47
N SER A 91 -15.46 -7.30 -3.98
CA SER A 91 -15.97 -8.42 -4.79
C SER A 91 -16.84 -7.96 -5.97
N ASP A 92 -17.58 -6.84 -5.77
CA ASP A 92 -18.50 -6.30 -6.77
C ASP A 92 -17.83 -5.38 -7.79
N ILE A 93 -16.55 -5.10 -7.63
CA ILE A 93 -15.77 -4.28 -8.56
C ILE A 93 -15.17 -5.21 -9.64
N PRO A 94 -15.51 -4.98 -10.92
CA PRO A 94 -15.18 -5.93 -11.99
C PRO A 94 -13.70 -5.95 -12.37
N VAL A 95 -12.88 -5.06 -11.82
CA VAL A 95 -11.44 -4.99 -12.10
C VAL A 95 -10.61 -5.56 -10.96
N ARG A 96 -9.43 -6.07 -11.29
CA ARG A 96 -8.53 -6.68 -10.33
C ARG A 96 -7.76 -5.63 -9.52
N LEU A 97 -8.24 -5.31 -8.31
CA LEU A 97 -7.61 -4.36 -7.40
C LEU A 97 -6.51 -5.01 -6.54
N TYR A 98 -5.57 -4.17 -6.10
CA TYR A 98 -4.55 -4.49 -5.09
C TYR A 98 -4.22 -3.28 -4.23
N PRO A 99 -3.72 -3.50 -2.99
CA PRO A 99 -3.42 -2.40 -2.06
C PRO A 99 -2.13 -1.67 -2.45
N VAL A 100 -2.13 -0.35 -2.25
CA VAL A 100 -0.94 0.51 -2.30
C VAL A 100 -0.24 0.47 -0.94
N GLY A 101 0.75 -0.37 -0.83
CA GLY A 101 1.43 -0.66 0.42
C GLY A 101 0.62 -1.60 1.33
N ARG A 102 0.99 -1.60 2.59
CA ARG A 102 0.42 -2.53 3.56
C ARG A 102 0.13 -1.83 4.89
N LEU A 103 -0.90 -2.31 5.57
CA LEU A 103 -1.12 -2.17 7.00
C LEU A 103 -1.09 -3.56 7.62
N ASP A 104 -0.58 -3.68 8.83
CA ASP A 104 -0.52 -4.95 9.55
C ASP A 104 -1.93 -5.50 9.82
N TYR A 105 -2.02 -6.77 10.14
CA TYR A 105 -3.29 -7.45 10.46
C TYR A 105 -4.08 -6.75 11.57
N ASP A 106 -3.40 -6.30 12.62
CA ASP A 106 -3.96 -5.62 13.77
C ASP A 106 -3.99 -4.08 13.64
N THR A 107 -3.54 -3.52 12.51
CA THR A 107 -3.57 -2.09 12.21
C THR A 107 -4.75 -1.77 11.32
N SER A 108 -5.52 -0.75 11.70
CA SER A 108 -6.62 -0.22 10.90
C SER A 108 -6.21 1.05 10.15
N GLY A 109 -7.10 1.53 9.29
CA GLY A 109 -6.97 2.86 8.72
C GLY A 109 -6.90 2.94 7.21
N LEU A 110 -6.47 4.08 6.72
CA LEU A 110 -6.48 4.45 5.33
C LEU A 110 -5.56 3.55 4.49
N LEU A 111 -6.12 2.90 3.48
CA LEU A 111 -5.42 2.13 2.47
C LEU A 111 -5.97 2.49 1.09
N ILE A 112 -5.09 2.76 0.14
CA ILE A 112 -5.49 2.98 -1.25
C ILE A 112 -5.54 1.62 -1.95
N MET A 113 -6.60 1.37 -2.73
CA MET A 113 -6.77 0.20 -3.58
C MET A 113 -6.83 0.66 -5.02
N THR A 114 -6.13 -0.03 -5.94
CA THR A 114 -6.10 0.35 -7.37
C THR A 114 -5.64 -0.82 -8.24
N ASN A 115 -5.90 -0.73 -9.54
CA ASN A 115 -5.29 -1.55 -10.58
C ASN A 115 -4.20 -0.78 -11.38
N ASP A 116 -3.88 0.49 -11.02
CA ASP A 116 -2.76 1.24 -11.60
C ASP A 116 -1.43 0.90 -10.92
N GLY A 117 -0.71 -0.07 -11.45
CA GLY A 117 0.58 -0.48 -10.93
C GLY A 117 1.70 0.57 -11.06
N LYS A 118 1.56 1.53 -11.97
CA LYS A 118 2.53 2.61 -12.14
C LYS A 118 2.41 3.60 -10.98
N LEU A 119 1.20 4.11 -10.73
CA LEU A 119 0.95 5.03 -9.62
C LEU A 119 1.19 4.34 -8.27
N ALA A 120 0.70 3.10 -8.09
CA ALA A 120 0.93 2.32 -6.87
C ALA A 120 2.42 2.18 -6.53
N ASN A 121 3.26 1.85 -7.52
CA ASN A 121 4.71 1.74 -7.32
C ASN A 121 5.33 3.08 -6.92
N MET A 122 4.95 4.18 -7.57
CA MET A 122 5.45 5.51 -7.23
C MET A 122 5.06 5.92 -5.82
N LEU A 123 3.80 5.73 -5.43
CA LEU A 123 3.30 6.06 -4.10
C LEU A 123 4.00 5.26 -2.98
N MET A 124 4.39 4.02 -3.24
CA MET A 124 5.09 3.17 -2.27
C MET A 124 6.60 3.42 -2.21
N HIS A 125 7.20 3.94 -3.26
CA HIS A 125 8.65 4.02 -3.37
C HIS A 125 9.24 5.07 -2.42
N PRO A 126 10.24 4.73 -1.58
CA PRO A 126 10.78 5.60 -0.52
C PRO A 126 11.29 6.97 -1.02
N ARG A 127 11.77 7.05 -2.27
CA ARG A 127 12.29 8.30 -2.86
C ARG A 127 11.27 9.43 -2.89
N TYR A 128 9.98 9.11 -3.00
CA TYR A 128 8.93 10.13 -3.07
C TYR A 128 8.52 10.68 -1.70
N LYS A 129 8.99 10.07 -0.61
CA LYS A 129 8.80 10.54 0.77
C LYS A 129 7.35 10.93 1.09
N ILE A 130 6.38 10.10 0.65
CA ILE A 130 4.96 10.34 0.92
C ILE A 130 4.70 10.20 2.42
N GLU A 131 4.23 11.27 3.04
CA GLU A 131 3.91 11.29 4.47
C GLU A 131 2.71 10.38 4.79
N LYS A 132 2.82 9.67 5.89
CA LYS A 132 1.76 8.80 6.45
C LYS A 132 1.61 9.14 7.91
N THR A 133 0.42 9.59 8.31
CA THR A 133 0.14 9.94 9.71
C THR A 133 -0.61 8.79 10.38
N TYR A 134 -0.06 8.36 11.49
CA TYR A 134 -0.62 7.32 12.33
C TYR A 134 -1.06 7.90 13.66
N VAL A 135 -2.16 7.38 14.19
CA VAL A 135 -2.61 7.61 15.57
C VAL A 135 -2.49 6.29 16.32
N ALA A 136 -1.71 6.31 17.38
CA ALA A 136 -1.41 5.16 18.22
C ALA A 136 -1.92 5.39 19.65
N LYS A 137 -2.69 4.44 20.20
CA LYS A 137 -2.87 4.32 21.65
C LYS A 137 -1.69 3.53 22.19
N VAL A 138 -0.94 4.13 23.12
CA VAL A 138 0.26 3.54 23.71
C VAL A 138 0.09 3.29 25.20
N LYS A 139 0.93 2.42 25.77
CA LYS A 139 1.11 2.27 27.21
C LYS A 139 2.05 3.38 27.70
N GLY A 140 1.79 3.94 28.87
CA GLY A 140 2.53 5.07 29.42
C GLY A 140 2.18 6.39 28.75
N ILE A 141 2.69 7.47 29.32
CA ILE A 141 2.53 8.84 28.80
C ILE A 141 3.91 9.34 28.37
N PRO A 142 4.17 9.48 27.06
CA PRO A 142 5.47 9.93 26.57
C PRO A 142 5.86 11.30 27.11
N THR A 143 7.12 11.46 27.47
CA THR A 143 7.73 12.72 27.85
C THR A 143 8.11 13.57 26.63
N ASN A 144 8.49 14.82 26.86
CA ASN A 144 9.03 15.67 25.79
C ASN A 144 10.33 15.10 25.20
N ASP A 145 11.12 14.40 25.99
CA ASP A 145 12.38 13.78 25.55
C ASP A 145 12.09 12.54 24.65
N ASP A 146 11.11 11.72 25.01
CA ASP A 146 10.64 10.62 24.16
C ASP A 146 10.18 11.13 22.80
N LEU A 147 9.40 12.22 22.78
CA LEU A 147 8.95 12.85 21.52
C LEU A 147 10.14 13.43 20.73
N LYS A 148 11.15 13.98 21.41
CA LYS A 148 12.38 14.47 20.76
C LYS A 148 13.13 13.32 20.09
N HIS A 149 13.28 12.18 20.75
CA HIS A 149 13.90 10.99 20.16
C HIS A 149 13.14 10.52 18.91
N LEU A 150 11.81 10.47 18.96
CA LEU A 150 10.99 10.12 17.78
C LEU A 150 11.20 11.10 16.63
N ARG A 151 11.32 12.41 16.93
CA ARG A 151 11.53 13.46 15.92
C ARG A 151 12.92 13.40 15.27
N LEU A 152 13.94 12.98 16.02
CA LEU A 152 15.31 12.82 15.51
C LEU A 152 15.54 11.46 14.86
N GLY A 153 14.58 10.55 14.99
CA GLY A 153 14.69 9.17 14.58
C GLY A 153 15.33 8.28 15.64
N VAL A 154 14.83 7.05 15.74
CA VAL A 154 15.24 6.05 16.73
C VAL A 154 15.87 4.82 16.07
N LYS A 155 16.77 4.16 16.76
CA LYS A 155 17.40 2.91 16.32
C LYS A 155 16.36 1.79 16.39
N LEU A 156 15.93 1.27 15.23
CA LEU A 156 14.93 0.22 15.14
C LEU A 156 15.54 -1.15 15.43
N ASP A 157 16.71 -1.41 14.85
CA ASP A 157 17.50 -2.63 15.04
C ASP A 157 19.01 -2.32 14.94
N ALA A 158 19.86 -3.35 14.91
CA ALA A 158 21.32 -3.19 14.89
C ALA A 158 21.83 -2.40 13.66
N LYS A 159 21.11 -2.44 12.54
CA LYS A 159 21.54 -1.88 11.25
C LYS A 159 20.75 -0.65 10.81
N HIS A 160 19.57 -0.41 11.38
CA HIS A 160 18.65 0.59 10.88
C HIS A 160 18.23 1.59 11.95
N LYS A 161 18.32 2.87 11.60
CA LYS A 161 17.70 3.99 12.29
C LYS A 161 16.53 4.48 11.48
N SER A 162 15.41 4.88 12.13
CA SER A 162 14.31 5.52 11.43
C SER A 162 14.69 6.91 10.94
N ALA A 163 14.07 7.35 9.86
CA ALA A 163 14.12 8.75 9.48
C ALA A 163 13.46 9.63 10.55
N PRO A 164 13.78 10.95 10.58
CA PRO A 164 13.06 11.92 11.40
C PRO A 164 11.54 11.85 11.17
N ALA A 165 10.77 11.98 12.25
CA ALA A 165 9.32 11.94 12.24
C ALA A 165 8.70 13.18 12.87
N LYS A 166 7.42 13.49 12.56
CA LYS A 166 6.64 14.47 13.33
C LYS A 166 5.89 13.70 14.42
N ALA A 167 6.10 14.04 15.68
CA ALA A 167 5.48 13.36 16.82
C ALA A 167 4.83 14.36 17.77
N LYS A 168 3.60 14.06 18.22
CA LYS A 168 2.87 14.84 19.22
C LYS A 168 1.91 13.97 20.01
N ILE A 169 1.69 14.30 21.28
CA ILE A 169 0.61 13.73 22.07
C ILE A 169 -0.69 14.45 21.69
N LEU A 170 -1.75 13.70 21.42
CA LEU A 170 -3.08 14.23 21.18
C LEU A 170 -3.90 14.29 22.47
N SER A 171 -3.77 13.28 23.31
CA SER A 171 -4.40 13.20 24.62
C SER A 171 -3.67 12.19 25.51
N SER A 172 -3.85 12.30 26.83
CA SER A 172 -3.32 11.34 27.80
C SER A 172 -4.36 11.06 28.89
N ASP A 173 -4.32 9.86 29.43
CA ASP A 173 -5.14 9.43 30.54
C ASP A 173 -4.22 8.85 31.64
N LYS A 174 -4.07 9.61 32.73
CA LYS A 174 -3.24 9.24 33.87
C LYS A 174 -3.80 8.02 34.62
N ARG A 175 -5.13 7.85 34.65
CA ARG A 175 -5.76 6.74 35.38
C ARG A 175 -5.47 5.39 34.74
N SER A 176 -5.52 5.32 33.41
CA SER A 176 -5.22 4.10 32.66
C SER A 176 -3.75 3.98 32.23
N ASP A 177 -2.92 4.95 32.58
CA ASP A 177 -1.52 5.07 32.13
C ASP A 177 -1.40 4.83 30.62
N THR A 178 -2.11 5.65 29.83
CA THR A 178 -2.10 5.58 28.37
C THR A 178 -2.08 6.96 27.74
N ALA A 179 -1.56 7.04 26.52
CA ALA A 179 -1.63 8.24 25.71
C ALA A 179 -2.06 7.90 24.26
N ILE A 180 -2.61 8.91 23.59
CA ILE A 180 -2.84 8.90 22.15
C ILE A 180 -1.75 9.75 21.51
N VAL A 181 -0.93 9.12 20.68
CA VAL A 181 0.20 9.77 20.00
C VAL A 181 -0.06 9.81 18.50
N SER A 182 0.13 10.97 17.90
CA SER A 182 0.19 11.14 16.46
C SER A 182 1.65 11.09 16.00
N LEU A 183 1.94 10.20 15.05
CA LEU A 183 3.26 10.03 14.46
C LEU A 183 3.15 10.09 12.93
N THR A 184 3.86 11.04 12.31
CA THR A 184 3.94 11.14 10.84
C THR A 184 5.33 10.74 10.38
N ILE A 185 5.37 9.73 9.51
CA ILE A 185 6.59 9.19 8.88
C ILE A 185 6.45 9.24 7.35
N HIS A 186 7.57 9.20 6.62
CA HIS A 186 7.58 9.16 5.15
C HIS A 186 8.20 7.88 4.56
N GLU A 187 8.60 6.97 5.40
CA GLU A 187 9.09 5.62 5.05
C GLU A 187 8.09 4.54 5.48
N GLY A 188 8.39 3.26 5.31
CA GLY A 188 7.47 2.19 5.67
C GLY A 188 8.18 0.85 5.79
N ARG A 189 8.99 0.69 6.83
CA ARG A 189 9.62 -0.59 7.18
C ARG A 189 8.62 -1.48 7.94
N TYR A 190 8.96 -2.75 8.05
CA TYR A 190 8.17 -3.71 8.81
C TYR A 190 7.94 -3.23 10.26
N HIS A 191 6.69 -3.14 10.68
CA HIS A 191 6.24 -2.71 12.01
C HIS A 191 6.82 -1.37 12.50
N GLN A 192 7.26 -0.49 11.59
CA GLN A 192 8.08 0.68 11.92
C GLN A 192 7.51 1.56 13.03
N VAL A 193 6.23 1.96 12.93
CA VAL A 193 5.59 2.83 13.95
C VAL A 193 5.55 2.16 15.31
N LYS A 194 5.25 0.85 15.35
CA LYS A 194 5.23 0.09 16.60
C LYS A 194 6.61 0.03 17.23
N LEU A 195 7.63 -0.31 16.43
CA LEU A 195 9.02 -0.35 16.87
C LEU A 195 9.52 1.01 17.35
N MET A 196 9.21 2.10 16.64
CA MET A 196 9.61 3.44 17.05
C MET A 196 9.07 3.81 18.43
N LEU A 197 7.78 3.56 18.67
CA LEU A 197 7.12 3.86 19.94
C LEU A 197 7.60 2.91 21.07
N GLU A 198 7.82 1.64 20.77
CA GLU A 198 8.37 0.66 21.71
C GLU A 198 9.80 1.03 22.15
N LYS A 199 10.64 1.51 21.23
CA LYS A 199 12.04 1.91 21.51
C LYS A 199 12.16 3.12 22.42
N VAL A 200 11.12 3.94 22.52
CA VAL A 200 11.06 5.03 23.51
C VAL A 200 10.23 4.65 24.75
N GLY A 201 9.95 3.34 24.96
CA GLY A 201 9.29 2.84 26.17
C GLY A 201 7.76 2.83 26.13
N HIS A 202 7.15 3.12 24.98
CA HIS A 202 5.69 3.25 24.84
C HIS A 202 5.08 2.24 23.84
N PRO A 203 4.96 0.95 24.20
CA PRO A 203 4.42 -0.07 23.30
C PRO A 203 2.98 0.23 22.88
N VAL A 204 2.70 -0.03 21.59
CA VAL A 204 1.42 0.28 20.95
C VAL A 204 0.34 -0.74 21.34
N LYS A 205 -0.78 -0.25 21.85
CA LYS A 205 -2.00 -1.04 22.12
C LYS A 205 -2.97 -1.07 20.93
N LYS A 206 -3.12 0.06 20.22
CA LYS A 206 -3.94 0.18 19.00
C LYS A 206 -3.25 1.13 18.03
N LEU A 207 -3.30 0.81 16.72
CA LEU A 207 -2.70 1.62 15.67
C LEU A 207 -3.70 1.84 14.54
N LYS A 208 -3.81 3.11 14.10
CA LYS A 208 -4.62 3.50 12.95
C LYS A 208 -3.83 4.44 12.05
N ARG A 209 -3.80 4.19 10.75
CA ARG A 209 -3.31 5.17 9.77
C ARG A 209 -4.44 6.12 9.41
N GLU A 210 -4.34 7.38 9.81
CA GLU A 210 -5.37 8.39 9.54
C GLU A 210 -5.18 9.13 8.23
N LYS A 211 -3.89 9.32 7.81
CA LYS A 211 -3.59 10.09 6.61
C LYS A 211 -2.57 9.36 5.73
N TYR A 212 -2.72 9.55 4.43
CA TYR A 212 -1.76 9.16 3.41
C TYR A 212 -1.60 10.34 2.44
N GLY A 213 -0.46 11.06 2.52
CA GLY A 213 -0.35 12.37 1.91
C GLY A 213 -1.41 13.33 2.44
N PHE A 214 -2.22 13.85 1.54
CA PHE A 214 -3.37 14.73 1.86
C PHE A 214 -4.68 13.98 2.13
N LEU A 215 -4.77 12.69 1.76
CA LEU A 215 -5.98 11.89 1.93
C LEU A 215 -6.25 11.60 3.41
N THR A 216 -7.53 11.67 3.80
CA THR A 216 -8.03 11.40 5.15
C THR A 216 -9.15 10.35 5.11
N LEU A 217 -9.56 9.87 6.28
CA LEU A 217 -10.67 8.90 6.42
C LEU A 217 -12.04 9.57 6.60
N ASP A 218 -12.12 10.88 6.37
CA ASP A 218 -13.37 11.64 6.62
C ASP A 218 -14.56 11.03 5.87
N GLY A 219 -15.65 10.82 6.58
CA GLY A 219 -16.89 10.23 6.07
C GLY A 219 -16.86 8.71 5.91
N LEU A 220 -15.77 8.01 6.29
CA LEU A 220 -15.69 6.54 6.21
C LEU A 220 -15.62 5.90 7.60
N THR A 221 -16.31 4.78 7.75
CA THR A 221 -16.18 3.87 8.87
C THR A 221 -15.39 2.61 8.46
N ALA A 222 -14.90 1.85 9.44
CA ALA A 222 -14.07 0.66 9.18
C ALA A 222 -14.83 -0.36 8.32
N GLY A 223 -14.21 -0.80 7.24
CA GLY A 223 -14.80 -1.71 6.23
C GLY A 223 -15.41 -0.98 5.04
N GLN A 224 -15.61 0.32 5.09
CA GLN A 224 -16.14 1.10 3.98
C GLN A 224 -15.03 1.58 3.04
N PHE A 225 -15.40 1.80 1.79
CA PHE A 225 -14.55 2.41 0.78
C PHE A 225 -15.36 3.40 -0.07
N ARG A 226 -14.66 4.29 -0.75
CA ARG A 226 -15.20 5.17 -1.76
C ARG A 226 -14.23 5.31 -2.93
N PRO A 227 -14.72 5.60 -4.14
CA PRO A 227 -13.83 5.98 -5.23
C PRO A 227 -13.07 7.27 -4.87
N LEU A 228 -11.83 7.40 -5.37
CA LEU A 228 -11.13 8.67 -5.35
C LEU A 228 -11.67 9.59 -6.44
N SER A 229 -11.85 10.87 -6.12
CA SER A 229 -12.22 11.87 -7.10
C SER A 229 -11.07 12.13 -8.10
N HIS A 230 -11.38 12.64 -9.28
CA HIS A 230 -10.36 13.03 -10.27
C HIS A 230 -9.33 14.02 -9.72
N ASN A 231 -9.75 14.93 -8.84
CA ASN A 231 -8.84 15.87 -8.19
C ASN A 231 -7.90 15.17 -7.20
N GLU A 232 -8.38 14.19 -6.45
CA GLU A 232 -7.55 13.38 -5.55
C GLU A 232 -6.52 12.57 -6.35
N ILE A 233 -6.93 11.92 -7.43
CA ILE A 233 -6.02 11.17 -8.31
C ILE A 233 -4.94 12.10 -8.88
N ARG A 234 -5.32 13.23 -9.45
CA ARG A 234 -4.38 14.24 -9.99
C ARG A 234 -3.41 14.74 -8.92
N ASN A 235 -3.89 14.98 -7.69
CA ASN A 235 -3.04 15.41 -6.59
C ASN A 235 -2.09 14.31 -6.13
N LEU A 236 -2.48 13.03 -6.15
CA LEU A 236 -1.57 11.91 -5.91
C LEU A 236 -0.48 11.83 -6.98
N GLU A 237 -0.82 12.04 -8.24
CA GLU A 237 0.16 12.10 -9.34
C GLU A 237 1.15 13.24 -9.15
N LYS A 238 0.69 14.45 -8.81
CA LYS A 238 1.54 15.60 -8.51
C LYS A 238 2.49 15.35 -7.34
N LEU A 239 2.06 14.63 -6.29
CA LEU A 239 2.93 14.28 -5.16
C LEU A 239 4.16 13.48 -5.58
N VAL A 240 4.06 12.69 -6.63
CA VAL A 240 5.16 11.85 -7.14
C VAL A 240 5.89 12.48 -8.32
N GLU A 241 5.25 13.35 -9.11
CA GLU A 241 5.87 14.06 -10.24
C GLU A 241 6.79 15.19 -9.78
N GLY A 242 6.37 16.01 -8.84
CA GLY A 242 7.15 17.14 -8.29
C GLY A 242 8.44 16.75 -7.56
N LYS A 243 8.73 15.44 -7.46
CA LYS A 243 9.94 14.88 -6.82
C LYS A 243 10.81 14.08 -7.80
N ARG A 244 10.63 14.29 -9.09
CA ARG A 244 11.57 13.81 -10.12
C ARG A 244 12.78 14.72 -10.11
N PHE A 245 13.86 14.30 -9.44
CA PHE A 245 15.20 14.84 -9.57
C PHE A 245 16.00 13.98 -10.54
#